data_acb2075ba95a93117c64270a6ff538a9
#
_entry.id   acb2075ba95a93117c64270a6ff538a9
#
_cell.length_a   1.000
_cell.length_b   1.000
_cell.length_c   1.000
_cell.angle_alpha   90.00
_cell.angle_beta   90.00
_cell.angle_gamma   90.00
#
_symmetry.space_group_name_H-M   'P 1'
#
loop_
_entity.id
_entity.type
_entity.pdbx_description
1 polymer ?
#
loop_
_entity_poly.entity_id
_entity_poly.type
_entity_poly.pdbx_seq_one_letter_code
_entity_poly.pdbx_strand_id
1 'polypeptide(L)'
;MRIISYMRARYLFTNLLVYLIIILTIVKGDFMYKFNPDFYADVRIEDRFSSTVVFKNGALDALNERVEKRAFIRVFDGNLWLYASTSDVDSVQNELDALYAQATPNKNIADNPIVKRYQVNVANEMKFEADSVRNVSKDDKLALLKGMQEHVKSPFLAMSQVAYKDRNSVYEFYSSKGADIKYDYQMCGILAVGILAAPGDFVQAIYQQAKPFFKELGGFEKEIEKKMADADNFVQNAKPCTKGKFPVILSPMAAGMFAHESFGHKSEADFMLGDEHMAKEWVLGKKVGSDILSIVDMGTDFGSGYVPFDDEGTRAEKTYLIKNGILCGRLHSATTAAALDEELTGNARAIDCKFEPIVRMTNTYIEPGNSTFDELVAGIKHGYFIDTVSHGSGGSTFTIAPSIAYEIIDGKIACPVKISVVTGDVFETLNLIDGLTDETIFEDGVFGGCGKMEQFPLHVLDGGPFVRVKEMNVQ
;
A
#
# COMPACT_ATOMS: atom_id res chain seq x y z
N MET A 1 -50.29 0.04 35.23
CA MET A 1 -50.10 0.01 33.77
C MET A 1 -50.01 1.38 33.08
N ARG A 2 -50.74 2.43 33.46
CA ARG A 2 -50.68 3.77 32.82
C ARG A 2 -49.39 4.56 33.09
N ILE A 3 -48.72 4.38 34.23
CA ILE A 3 -47.50 5.15 34.61
C ILE A 3 -46.26 4.66 33.81
N ILE A 4 -46.15 3.33 33.52
CA ILE A 4 -45.04 2.77 32.77
C ILE A 4 -45.11 3.17 31.28
N SER A 5 -46.30 3.30 30.72
CA SER A 5 -46.53 3.80 29.37
C SER A 5 -46.13 5.30 29.22
N TYR A 6 -46.40 6.12 30.23
CA TYR A 6 -46.06 7.55 30.23
C TYR A 6 -44.53 7.78 30.33
N MET A 7 -43.84 6.97 31.14
CA MET A 7 -42.38 7.04 31.26
C MET A 7 -41.66 6.58 29.99
N ARG A 8 -42.15 5.52 29.33
CA ARG A 8 -41.61 5.09 28.04
C ARG A 8 -41.81 6.11 26.92
N ALA A 9 -42.97 6.74 26.85
CA ALA A 9 -43.22 7.79 25.85
C ALA A 9 -42.32 9.02 26.08
N ARG A 10 -42.09 9.39 27.33
CA ARG A 10 -41.20 10.52 27.67
C ARG A 10 -39.75 10.22 27.36
N TYR A 11 -39.30 8.99 27.61
CA TYR A 11 -37.93 8.55 27.28
C TYR A 11 -37.66 8.50 25.75
N LEU A 12 -38.64 8.04 24.98
CA LEU A 12 -38.60 8.06 23.51
C LEU A 12 -38.63 9.49 22.96
N PHE A 13 -39.43 10.40 23.54
CA PHE A 13 -39.50 11.78 23.10
C PHE A 13 -38.24 12.58 23.45
N THR A 14 -37.63 12.31 24.63
CA THR A 14 -36.35 12.94 25.02
C THR A 14 -35.22 12.45 24.13
N ASN A 15 -35.12 11.17 23.81
CA ASN A 15 -34.13 10.66 22.91
C ASN A 15 -34.33 11.16 21.47
N LEU A 16 -35.57 11.28 21.00
CA LEU A 16 -35.87 11.84 19.68
C LEU A 16 -35.53 13.35 19.62
N LEU A 17 -35.77 14.10 20.71
CA LEU A 17 -35.41 15.51 20.80
C LEU A 17 -33.88 15.70 20.86
N VAL A 18 -33.16 14.85 21.59
CA VAL A 18 -31.70 14.83 21.65
C VAL A 18 -31.14 14.47 20.28
N TYR A 19 -31.70 13.48 19.58
CA TYR A 19 -31.33 13.14 18.20
C TYR A 19 -31.63 14.27 17.22
N LEU A 20 -32.79 14.95 17.34
CA LEU A 20 -33.12 16.11 16.52
C LEU A 20 -32.21 17.32 16.84
N ILE A 21 -31.84 17.52 18.10
CA ILE A 21 -30.92 18.60 18.50
C ILE A 21 -29.51 18.27 17.98
N ILE A 22 -29.06 17.00 18.06
CA ILE A 22 -27.78 16.56 17.50
C ILE A 22 -27.81 16.74 15.97
N ILE A 23 -28.88 16.34 15.28
CA ILE A 23 -29.03 16.53 13.84
C ILE A 23 -29.10 18.02 13.48
N LEU A 24 -29.83 18.85 14.25
CA LEU A 24 -29.91 20.30 14.04
C LEU A 24 -28.61 21.04 14.40
N THR A 25 -27.82 20.50 15.34
CA THR A 25 -26.48 21.03 15.67
C THR A 25 -25.46 20.62 14.62
N ILE A 26 -25.57 19.41 14.05
CA ILE A 26 -24.78 18.95 12.92
C ILE A 26 -25.12 19.75 11.63
N VAL A 27 -26.40 20.11 11.43
CA VAL A 27 -26.85 20.94 10.28
C VAL A 27 -26.48 22.42 10.42
N LYS A 28 -26.10 22.88 11.65
CA LYS A 28 -25.59 24.23 11.91
C LYS A 28 -24.10 24.25 12.31
N GLY A 29 -23.35 23.20 12.02
CA GLY A 29 -21.90 23.25 12.10
C GLY A 29 -21.41 24.35 11.14
N ASP A 30 -20.70 25.35 11.65
CA ASP A 30 -19.95 26.28 10.82
C ASP A 30 -18.93 25.43 10.06
N PHE A 31 -19.21 25.16 8.79
CA PHE A 31 -18.23 24.50 7.91
C PHE A 31 -16.94 25.30 7.94
N MET A 32 -15.80 24.61 7.97
CA MET A 32 -14.48 25.24 7.90
C MET A 32 -14.37 26.17 6.68
N TYR A 33 -15.02 25.77 5.58
CA TYR A 33 -15.06 26.50 4.31
C TYR A 33 -16.50 26.78 3.85
N LYS A 34 -16.67 27.86 3.10
CA LYS A 34 -17.97 28.20 2.46
C LYS A 34 -18.05 27.53 1.10
N PHE A 35 -18.77 26.43 1.04
CA PHE A 35 -19.02 25.72 -0.21
C PHE A 35 -20.22 26.30 -0.98
N ASN A 36 -20.07 26.44 -2.32
CA ASN A 36 -21.15 26.86 -3.20
C ASN A 36 -22.01 25.63 -3.56
N PRO A 37 -23.35 25.65 -3.30
CA PRO A 37 -24.22 24.49 -3.51
C PRO A 37 -24.43 24.09 -4.99
N ASP A 38 -24.07 24.96 -5.92
CA ASP A 38 -24.18 24.65 -7.37
C ASP A 38 -23.00 23.77 -7.87
N PHE A 39 -22.10 23.35 -6.98
CA PHE A 39 -20.94 22.51 -7.28
C PHE A 39 -20.72 21.44 -6.20
N TYR A 40 -20.08 20.34 -6.56
CA TYR A 40 -19.38 19.55 -5.57
C TYR A 40 -17.97 20.10 -5.39
N ALA A 41 -17.53 20.21 -4.16
CA ALA A 41 -16.16 20.62 -3.87
C ALA A 41 -15.62 19.89 -2.64
N ASP A 42 -14.33 19.65 -2.62
CA ASP A 42 -13.61 19.16 -1.46
C ASP A 42 -12.24 19.84 -1.28
N VAL A 43 -11.77 19.81 -0.05
CA VAL A 43 -10.49 20.34 0.39
C VAL A 43 -9.77 19.27 1.19
N ARG A 44 -8.57 18.92 0.76
CA ARG A 44 -7.65 18.04 1.47
C ARG A 44 -6.44 18.85 1.92
N ILE A 45 -6.10 18.75 3.21
CA ILE A 45 -4.91 19.39 3.79
C ILE A 45 -4.00 18.30 4.34
N GLU A 46 -2.72 18.42 4.09
CA GLU A 46 -1.68 17.58 4.69
C GLU A 46 -0.62 18.46 5.36
N ASP A 47 -0.37 18.19 6.65
CA ASP A 47 0.79 18.67 7.41
C ASP A 47 1.77 17.52 7.55
N ARG A 48 2.84 17.52 6.77
CA ARG A 48 3.82 16.44 6.66
C ARG A 48 5.14 16.82 7.28
N PHE A 49 5.62 15.96 8.16
CA PHE A 49 7.00 15.89 8.59
C PHE A 49 7.68 14.67 7.96
N SER A 50 8.92 14.79 7.58
CA SER A 50 9.74 13.65 7.16
C SER A 50 11.21 13.88 7.45
N SER A 51 11.95 12.81 7.76
CA SER A 51 13.40 12.86 7.86
C SER A 51 14.04 11.67 7.14
N THR A 52 15.29 11.86 6.73
CA THR A 52 16.11 10.83 6.09
C THR A 52 17.55 10.95 6.56
N VAL A 53 18.13 9.85 7.01
CA VAL A 53 19.55 9.74 7.35
C VAL A 53 20.14 8.59 6.56
N VAL A 54 21.27 8.81 5.91
CA VAL A 54 21.95 7.80 5.09
C VAL A 54 23.44 7.79 5.39
N PHE A 55 23.97 6.60 5.64
CA PHE A 55 25.42 6.36 5.63
C PHE A 55 25.76 5.47 4.44
N LYS A 56 26.85 5.83 3.72
CA LYS A 56 27.44 5.02 2.66
C LYS A 56 28.89 4.75 2.97
N ASN A 57 29.29 3.49 2.90
CA ASN A 57 30.66 3.04 3.20
C ASN A 57 31.21 3.63 4.51
N GLY A 58 30.37 3.67 5.55
CA GLY A 58 30.74 4.19 6.87
C GLY A 58 30.68 5.71 7.03
N ALA A 59 30.53 6.49 5.95
CA ALA A 59 30.45 7.93 6.00
C ALA A 59 29.00 8.44 5.92
N LEU A 60 28.69 9.52 6.63
CA LEU A 60 27.40 10.20 6.53
C LEU A 60 27.23 10.82 5.13
N ASP A 61 26.24 10.35 4.37
CA ASP A 61 25.95 10.80 3.01
C ASP A 61 24.77 11.81 2.98
N ALA A 62 23.75 11.59 3.80
CA ALA A 62 22.60 12.48 3.89
C ALA A 62 22.05 12.59 5.32
N LEU A 63 21.60 13.79 5.67
CA LEU A 63 20.86 14.10 6.89
C LEU A 63 19.86 15.21 6.55
N ASN A 64 18.64 14.85 6.24
CA ASN A 64 17.60 15.77 5.79
C ASN A 64 16.38 15.69 6.71
N GLU A 65 15.76 16.85 6.93
CA GLU A 65 14.49 16.97 7.65
C GLU A 65 13.63 18.00 6.91
N ARG A 66 12.37 17.72 6.74
CA ARG A 66 11.42 18.55 6.01
C ARG A 66 10.09 18.62 6.71
N VAL A 67 9.55 19.84 6.80
CA VAL A 67 8.16 20.10 7.20
C VAL A 67 7.48 20.79 6.02
N GLU A 68 6.31 20.34 5.65
CA GLU A 68 5.53 20.92 4.57
C GLU A 68 4.04 20.85 4.94
N LYS A 69 3.33 21.97 4.81
CA LYS A 69 1.86 21.99 4.91
C LYS A 69 1.30 22.49 3.58
N ARG A 70 0.29 21.78 3.06
CA ARG A 70 -0.27 22.06 1.75
C ARG A 70 -1.74 21.65 1.70
N ALA A 71 -2.52 22.38 0.90
CA ALA A 71 -3.88 22.02 0.55
C ALA A 71 -3.98 21.64 -0.94
N PHE A 72 -4.87 20.70 -1.23
CA PHE A 72 -5.37 20.38 -2.56
C PHE A 72 -6.89 20.61 -2.58
N ILE A 73 -7.37 21.36 -3.55
CA ILE A 73 -8.75 21.81 -3.66
C ILE A 73 -9.33 21.30 -4.96
N ARG A 74 -10.53 20.71 -4.91
CA ARG A 74 -11.24 20.25 -6.10
C ARG A 74 -12.62 20.89 -6.18
N VAL A 75 -13.03 21.28 -7.40
CA VAL A 75 -14.39 21.72 -7.74
C VAL A 75 -14.86 20.92 -8.94
N PHE A 76 -16.05 20.35 -8.85
CA PHE A 76 -16.70 19.58 -9.91
C PHE A 76 -18.03 20.24 -10.29
N ASP A 77 -18.19 20.58 -11.56
CA ASP A 77 -19.40 21.20 -12.08
C ASP A 77 -20.42 20.20 -12.68
N GLY A 78 -20.07 18.91 -12.61
CA GLY A 78 -20.85 17.82 -13.20
C GLY A 78 -20.30 17.33 -14.55
N ASN A 79 -19.34 18.05 -15.11
CA ASN A 79 -18.70 17.76 -16.39
C ASN A 79 -17.18 17.78 -16.28
N LEU A 80 -16.66 18.83 -15.66
CA LEU A 80 -15.22 19.08 -15.52
C LEU A 80 -14.81 19.16 -14.05
N TRP A 81 -13.65 18.60 -13.77
CA TRP A 81 -12.93 18.83 -12.54
C TRP A 81 -11.96 19.99 -12.69
N LEU A 82 -11.99 20.92 -11.75
CA LEU A 82 -11.03 22.00 -11.62
C LEU A 82 -10.23 21.79 -10.33
N TYR A 83 -8.95 22.07 -10.37
CA TYR A 83 -8.01 21.79 -9.29
C TYR A 83 -7.17 23.02 -8.93
N ALA A 84 -6.86 23.16 -7.65
CA ALA A 84 -5.83 24.05 -7.16
C ALA A 84 -4.99 23.36 -6.09
N SER A 85 -3.72 23.70 -5.98
CA SER A 85 -2.84 23.26 -4.91
C SER A 85 -2.07 24.46 -4.37
N THR A 86 -2.12 24.66 -3.05
CA THR A 86 -1.46 25.77 -2.40
C THR A 86 -0.70 25.35 -1.16
N SER A 87 0.45 26.01 -0.88
CA SER A 87 1.15 25.92 0.42
C SER A 87 0.68 27.00 1.40
N ASP A 88 -0.10 27.97 0.94
CA ASP A 88 -0.77 28.95 1.77
C ASP A 88 -2.15 28.44 2.14
N VAL A 89 -2.21 27.62 3.19
CA VAL A 89 -3.47 26.97 3.64
C VAL A 89 -4.52 27.97 4.15
N ASP A 90 -4.12 29.19 4.50
CA ASP A 90 -5.02 30.24 4.93
C ASP A 90 -5.77 30.86 3.72
N SER A 91 -5.24 30.69 2.51
CA SER A 91 -5.85 31.16 1.25
C SER A 91 -6.84 30.19 0.60
N VAL A 92 -7.09 29.01 1.19
CA VAL A 92 -7.94 27.95 0.60
C VAL A 92 -9.33 28.46 0.17
N GLN A 93 -9.97 29.35 0.94
CA GLN A 93 -11.25 29.91 0.53
C GLN A 93 -11.14 30.75 -0.76
N ASN A 94 -10.05 31.51 -0.91
CA ASN A 94 -9.85 32.31 -2.12
C ASN A 94 -9.62 31.40 -3.35
N GLU A 95 -8.90 30.29 -3.18
CA GLU A 95 -8.71 29.29 -4.23
C GLU A 95 -10.05 28.64 -4.64
N LEU A 96 -10.88 28.25 -3.64
CA LEU A 96 -12.23 27.75 -3.91
C LEU A 96 -13.05 28.76 -4.73
N ASP A 97 -13.07 30.03 -4.32
CA ASP A 97 -13.83 31.09 -5.01
C ASP A 97 -13.30 31.32 -6.43
N ALA A 98 -11.99 31.24 -6.64
CA ALA A 98 -11.37 31.34 -7.95
C ALA A 98 -11.74 30.16 -8.88
N LEU A 99 -11.80 28.93 -8.35
CA LEU A 99 -12.24 27.75 -9.10
C LEU A 99 -13.73 27.85 -9.45
N TYR A 100 -14.59 28.27 -8.50
CA TYR A 100 -16.03 28.51 -8.79
C TYR A 100 -16.25 29.53 -9.90
N ALA A 101 -15.42 30.57 -9.98
CA ALA A 101 -15.52 31.59 -11.04
C ALA A 101 -15.20 31.04 -12.44
N GLN A 102 -14.49 29.92 -12.53
CA GLN A 102 -14.12 29.25 -13.78
C GLN A 102 -15.05 28.09 -14.15
N ALA A 103 -15.81 27.57 -13.19
CA ALA A 103 -16.70 26.44 -13.35
C ALA A 103 -18.10 26.86 -13.83
N THR A 104 -18.84 25.95 -14.45
CA THR A 104 -20.22 26.18 -14.87
C THR A 104 -21.19 25.75 -13.76
N PRO A 105 -22.03 26.67 -13.19
CA PRO A 105 -22.97 26.31 -12.13
C PRO A 105 -23.97 25.22 -12.54
N ASN A 106 -24.14 24.22 -11.68
CA ASN A 106 -25.04 23.09 -11.87
C ASN A 106 -25.95 22.90 -10.65
N LYS A 107 -27.15 23.40 -10.70
CA LYS A 107 -28.14 23.30 -9.60
C LYS A 107 -28.55 21.87 -9.26
N ASN A 108 -28.29 20.91 -10.16
CA ASN A 108 -28.62 19.51 -9.99
C ASN A 108 -27.34 18.68 -9.66
N ILE A 109 -26.27 19.31 -9.23
CA ILE A 109 -24.99 18.64 -8.97
C ILE A 109 -25.12 17.49 -7.97
N ALA A 110 -26.00 17.62 -6.98
CA ALA A 110 -26.27 16.57 -5.99
C ALA A 110 -26.87 15.28 -6.61
N ASP A 111 -27.49 15.39 -7.80
CA ASP A 111 -28.04 14.26 -8.54
C ASP A 111 -27.02 13.58 -9.46
N ASN A 112 -25.85 14.15 -9.65
CA ASN A 112 -24.80 13.56 -10.44
C ASN A 112 -24.38 12.19 -9.88
N PRO A 113 -24.24 11.13 -10.70
CA PRO A 113 -23.90 9.78 -10.25
C PRO A 113 -22.59 9.70 -9.44
N ILE A 114 -21.57 10.46 -9.83
CA ILE A 114 -20.28 10.51 -9.11
C ILE A 114 -20.48 11.16 -7.73
N VAL A 115 -21.17 12.30 -7.68
CA VAL A 115 -21.43 13.05 -6.45
C VAL A 115 -22.26 12.22 -5.46
N LYS A 116 -23.22 11.43 -5.94
CA LYS A 116 -23.99 10.52 -5.09
C LYS A 116 -23.14 9.48 -4.39
N ARG A 117 -22.05 9.03 -4.99
CA ARG A 117 -21.14 8.01 -4.39
C ARG A 117 -20.35 8.54 -3.20
N TYR A 118 -19.95 9.82 -3.16
CA TYR A 118 -19.17 10.35 -2.05
C TYR A 118 -19.85 10.13 -0.70
N GLN A 119 -19.11 9.55 0.23
CA GLN A 119 -19.53 9.35 1.61
C GLN A 119 -19.49 10.68 2.39
N VAL A 120 -20.27 10.75 3.47
CA VAL A 120 -20.24 11.84 4.43
C VAL A 120 -19.74 11.27 5.75
N ASN A 121 -18.44 11.32 5.94
CA ASN A 121 -17.78 10.85 7.15
C ASN A 121 -17.39 12.04 8.03
N VAL A 122 -17.63 11.91 9.35
CA VAL A 122 -17.15 12.83 10.37
C VAL A 122 -16.32 12.05 11.34
N ALA A 123 -15.02 12.33 11.43
CA ALA A 123 -14.10 11.53 12.21
C ALA A 123 -12.89 12.33 12.69
N ASN A 124 -12.36 11.95 13.85
CA ASN A 124 -11.08 12.43 14.37
C ASN A 124 -10.32 11.23 14.94
N GLU A 125 -9.37 10.71 14.15
CA GLU A 125 -8.64 9.46 14.44
C GLU A 125 -7.12 9.72 14.53
N MET A 126 -6.69 10.42 15.57
CA MET A 126 -5.28 10.71 15.86
C MET A 126 -4.68 9.57 16.70
N LYS A 127 -3.79 8.79 16.11
CA LYS A 127 -3.19 7.57 16.72
C LYS A 127 -1.73 7.73 17.11
N PHE A 128 -1.00 8.67 16.49
CA PHE A 128 0.46 8.77 16.60
C PHE A 128 0.93 10.04 17.34
N GLU A 129 0.04 10.89 17.77
CA GLU A 129 0.36 12.18 18.41
C GLU A 129 1.21 12.01 19.68
N ALA A 130 0.87 11.03 20.52
CA ALA A 130 1.55 10.81 21.80
C ALA A 130 3.00 10.31 21.67
N ASP A 131 3.33 9.65 20.56
CA ASP A 131 4.66 9.07 20.31
C ASP A 131 5.11 9.35 18.85
N SER A 132 5.12 10.65 18.54
CA SER A 132 5.41 11.11 17.19
C SER A 132 6.90 11.05 16.86
N VAL A 133 7.22 10.54 15.66
CA VAL A 133 8.59 10.53 15.11
C VAL A 133 9.13 11.95 14.89
N ARG A 134 8.28 12.97 14.89
CA ARG A 134 8.69 14.39 14.90
C ARG A 134 9.55 14.74 16.13
N ASN A 135 9.36 14.01 17.23
CA ASN A 135 10.03 14.24 18.51
C ASN A 135 11.32 13.40 18.68
N VAL A 136 11.62 12.50 17.74
CA VAL A 136 12.84 11.67 17.79
C VAL A 136 14.04 12.53 17.41
N SER A 137 15.05 12.53 18.27
CA SER A 137 16.26 13.36 18.04
C SER A 137 17.08 12.84 16.87
N LYS A 138 17.84 13.75 16.24
CA LYS A 138 18.82 13.38 15.20
C LYS A 138 19.88 12.44 15.73
N ASP A 139 20.30 12.63 16.98
CA ASP A 139 21.34 11.81 17.61
C ASP A 139 20.89 10.37 17.81
N ASP A 140 19.62 10.14 18.19
CA ASP A 140 19.05 8.80 18.31
C ASP A 140 19.00 8.08 16.94
N LYS A 141 18.57 8.80 15.88
CA LYS A 141 18.56 8.26 14.50
C LYS A 141 19.98 7.92 14.02
N LEU A 142 20.95 8.76 14.31
CA LEU A 142 22.38 8.52 13.98
C LEU A 142 22.95 7.34 14.77
N ALA A 143 22.62 7.22 16.07
CA ALA A 143 23.06 6.13 16.92
C ALA A 143 22.53 4.78 16.43
N LEU A 144 21.25 4.71 16.08
CA LEU A 144 20.61 3.52 15.51
C LEU A 144 21.36 3.03 14.26
N LEU A 145 21.61 3.92 13.30
CA LEU A 145 22.28 3.57 12.05
C LEU A 145 23.76 3.18 12.24
N LYS A 146 24.47 3.81 13.18
CA LYS A 146 25.84 3.41 13.53
C LYS A 146 25.89 1.99 14.06
N GLY A 147 24.92 1.60 14.91
CA GLY A 147 24.78 0.22 15.36
C GLY A 147 24.59 -0.76 14.20
N MET A 148 23.70 -0.41 13.25
CA MET A 148 23.45 -1.25 12.07
C MET A 148 24.67 -1.47 11.19
N GLN A 149 25.51 -0.45 10.99
CA GLN A 149 26.72 -0.54 10.15
C GLN A 149 27.68 -1.65 10.61
N GLU A 150 27.71 -1.93 11.90
CA GLU A 150 28.61 -2.93 12.48
C GLU A 150 28.27 -4.37 12.02
N HIS A 151 27.06 -4.58 11.50
CA HIS A 151 26.58 -5.89 11.05
C HIS A 151 26.62 -6.05 9.52
N VAL A 152 26.84 -4.97 8.75
CA VAL A 152 26.97 -5.02 7.28
C VAL A 152 28.42 -5.34 6.91
N LYS A 153 28.81 -6.61 7.01
CA LYS A 153 30.19 -7.09 6.81
C LYS A 153 30.22 -8.28 5.88
N SER A 154 31.18 -8.30 4.97
CA SER A 154 31.48 -9.42 4.08
C SER A 154 32.90 -9.27 3.54
N PRO A 155 33.65 -10.35 3.31
CA PRO A 155 34.92 -10.32 2.58
C PRO A 155 34.77 -9.86 1.12
N PHE A 156 33.56 -9.93 0.56
CA PHE A 156 33.22 -9.52 -0.81
C PHE A 156 32.54 -8.16 -0.88
N LEU A 157 32.43 -7.43 0.24
CA LEU A 157 31.72 -6.16 0.30
C LEU A 157 32.37 -5.08 -0.54
N ALA A 158 31.72 -4.67 -1.62
CA ALA A 158 32.12 -3.58 -2.51
C ALA A 158 31.50 -2.24 -2.09
N MET A 159 30.27 -2.26 -1.56
CA MET A 159 29.56 -1.08 -1.09
C MET A 159 28.63 -1.42 0.04
N SER A 160 28.55 -0.56 1.05
CA SER A 160 27.53 -0.64 2.10
C SER A 160 26.70 0.64 2.18
N GLN A 161 25.42 0.47 2.51
CA GLN A 161 24.55 1.56 2.85
C GLN A 161 23.66 1.17 4.02
N VAL A 162 23.52 2.05 5.01
CA VAL A 162 22.46 1.99 5.99
C VAL A 162 21.68 3.29 5.97
N ALA A 163 20.37 3.20 6.07
CA ALA A 163 19.49 4.34 5.99
C ALA A 163 18.35 4.26 7.02
N TYR A 164 17.95 5.42 7.47
CA TYR A 164 16.73 5.64 8.23
C TYR A 164 15.84 6.60 7.45
N LYS A 165 14.54 6.35 7.47
CA LYS A 165 13.53 7.24 6.91
C LYS A 165 12.30 7.24 7.81
N ASP A 166 11.71 8.40 8.01
CA ASP A 166 10.42 8.52 8.66
C ASP A 166 9.50 9.50 7.95
N ARG A 167 8.21 9.35 8.26
CA ARG A 167 7.15 10.28 7.90
C ARG A 167 6.09 10.27 8.99
N ASN A 168 5.64 11.47 9.37
CA ASN A 168 4.40 11.67 10.11
C ASN A 168 3.59 12.74 9.37
N SER A 169 2.34 12.43 9.05
CA SER A 169 1.45 13.34 8.36
C SER A 169 0.14 13.45 9.13
N VAL A 170 -0.39 14.67 9.25
CA VAL A 170 -1.76 14.92 9.69
C VAL A 170 -2.57 15.31 8.48
N TYR A 171 -3.67 14.60 8.26
CA TYR A 171 -4.61 14.81 7.17
C TYR A 171 -5.89 15.42 7.67
N GLU A 172 -6.41 16.40 6.94
CA GLU A 172 -7.73 16.97 7.13
C GLU A 172 -8.47 16.95 5.78
N PHE A 173 -9.73 16.55 5.81
CA PHE A 173 -10.58 16.49 4.61
C PHE A 173 -11.95 17.10 4.88
N TYR A 174 -12.37 18.00 4.01
CA TYR A 174 -13.65 18.70 4.08
C TYR A 174 -14.36 18.63 2.73
N SER A 175 -15.66 18.41 2.71
CA SER A 175 -16.43 18.41 1.47
C SER A 175 -17.72 19.20 1.55
N SER A 176 -18.20 19.65 0.39
CA SER A 176 -19.50 20.32 0.24
C SER A 176 -20.69 19.43 0.62
N LYS A 177 -20.49 18.10 0.73
CA LYS A 177 -21.50 17.17 1.25
C LYS A 177 -21.55 17.12 2.78
N GLY A 178 -20.56 17.68 3.48
CA GLY A 178 -20.49 17.70 4.94
C GLY A 178 -19.52 16.71 5.55
N ALA A 179 -18.60 16.14 4.79
CA ALA A 179 -17.50 15.37 5.37
C ALA A 179 -16.56 16.31 6.15
N ASP A 180 -16.13 15.87 7.33
CA ASP A 180 -15.18 16.55 8.22
C ASP A 180 -14.32 15.47 8.88
N ILE A 181 -13.14 15.24 8.34
CA ILE A 181 -12.27 14.13 8.71
C ILE A 181 -10.91 14.66 9.09
N LYS A 182 -10.39 14.18 10.22
CA LYS A 182 -9.02 14.36 10.65
C LYS A 182 -8.43 13.04 11.08
N TYR A 183 -7.25 12.71 10.55
CA TYR A 183 -6.49 11.52 10.97
C TYR A 183 -5.00 11.77 10.81
N ASP A 184 -4.19 10.92 11.42
CA ASP A 184 -2.76 10.95 11.23
C ASP A 184 -2.23 9.62 10.65
N TYR A 185 -1.08 9.73 10.01
CA TYR A 185 -0.27 8.63 9.49
C TYR A 185 1.13 8.74 10.06
N GLN A 186 1.70 7.62 10.45
CA GLN A 186 3.11 7.57 10.84
C GLN A 186 3.73 6.25 10.43
N MET A 187 4.97 6.34 9.92
CA MET A 187 5.83 5.20 9.67
C MET A 187 7.28 5.65 9.75
N CYS A 188 8.14 4.79 10.32
CA CYS A 188 9.57 4.93 10.27
C CYS A 188 10.21 3.59 9.89
N GLY A 189 11.38 3.64 9.28
CA GLY A 189 12.04 2.42 8.84
C GLY A 189 13.55 2.53 8.76
N ILE A 190 14.17 1.37 8.76
CA ILE A 190 15.61 1.18 8.61
C ILE A 190 15.88 0.26 7.42
N LEU A 191 16.97 0.54 6.73
CA LEU A 191 17.45 -0.22 5.58
C LEU A 191 18.95 -0.49 5.75
N ALA A 192 19.36 -1.74 5.56
CA ALA A 192 20.76 -2.10 5.40
C ALA A 192 20.96 -2.78 4.03
N VAL A 193 21.93 -2.31 3.28
CA VAL A 193 22.28 -2.85 1.96
C VAL A 193 23.77 -3.12 1.93
N GLY A 194 24.13 -4.35 1.56
CA GLY A 194 25.48 -4.72 1.16
C GLY A 194 25.50 -5.13 -0.31
N ILE A 195 26.34 -4.50 -1.12
CA ILE A 195 26.64 -4.98 -2.47
C ILE A 195 27.92 -5.79 -2.38
N LEU A 196 27.81 -7.10 -2.66
CA LEU A 196 28.89 -8.03 -2.68
C LEU A 196 29.31 -8.30 -4.12
N ALA A 197 30.60 -8.27 -4.39
CA ALA A 197 31.14 -8.46 -5.73
C ALA A 197 32.18 -9.58 -5.75
N ALA A 198 32.10 -10.42 -6.78
CA ALA A 198 33.09 -11.39 -7.17
C ALA A 198 33.40 -11.23 -8.67
N PRO A 199 34.49 -11.81 -9.23
CA PRO A 199 34.83 -11.66 -10.61
C PRO A 199 33.67 -12.04 -11.56
N GLY A 200 33.12 -11.05 -12.26
CA GLY A 200 32.05 -11.22 -13.22
C GLY A 200 30.62 -11.29 -12.64
N ASP A 201 30.44 -11.04 -11.35
CA ASP A 201 29.12 -11.11 -10.69
C ASP A 201 29.00 -10.13 -9.51
N PHE A 202 27.77 -9.81 -9.15
CA PHE A 202 27.45 -9.09 -7.91
C PHE A 202 26.10 -9.56 -7.38
N VAL A 203 25.93 -9.47 -6.08
CA VAL A 203 24.65 -9.72 -5.40
C VAL A 203 24.41 -8.64 -4.36
N GLN A 204 23.14 -8.36 -4.13
CA GLN A 204 22.70 -7.40 -3.13
C GLN A 204 22.09 -8.14 -1.93
N ALA A 205 22.69 -7.95 -0.74
CA ALA A 205 22.06 -8.29 0.52
C ALA A 205 21.22 -7.10 0.97
N ILE A 206 19.94 -7.31 1.23
CA ILE A 206 19.02 -6.27 1.69
C ILE A 206 18.32 -6.75 2.95
N TYR A 207 18.34 -5.89 3.97
CA TYR A 207 17.48 -5.98 5.14
C TYR A 207 16.71 -4.67 5.28
N GLN A 208 15.41 -4.74 5.50
CA GLN A 208 14.60 -3.60 5.85
C GLN A 208 13.63 -3.96 6.98
N GLN A 209 13.28 -2.96 7.76
CA GLN A 209 12.27 -3.04 8.80
C GLN A 209 11.52 -1.72 8.82
N ALA A 210 10.20 -1.76 8.90
CA ALA A 210 9.37 -0.58 9.10
C ALA A 210 8.41 -0.80 10.27
N LYS A 211 8.21 0.26 11.06
CA LYS A 211 7.35 0.27 12.25
C LYS A 211 6.64 1.61 12.37
N PRO A 212 5.45 1.65 12.96
CA PRO A 212 4.77 2.92 13.23
C PRO A 212 5.50 3.76 14.28
N PHE A 213 6.27 3.16 15.19
CA PHE A 213 6.98 3.87 16.26
C PHE A 213 8.47 3.59 16.25
N PHE A 214 9.28 4.65 16.41
CA PHE A 214 10.74 4.57 16.41
C PHE A 214 11.30 3.56 17.43
N LYS A 215 10.71 3.50 18.63
CA LYS A 215 11.11 2.58 19.70
C LYS A 215 10.91 1.09 19.36
N GLU A 216 10.16 0.78 18.31
CA GLU A 216 9.93 -0.59 17.84
C GLU A 216 10.95 -1.05 16.81
N LEU A 217 11.79 -0.12 16.32
CA LEU A 217 12.90 -0.45 15.43
C LEU A 217 14.03 -1.09 16.25
N GLY A 218 14.41 -2.31 15.88
CA GLY A 218 15.48 -3.05 16.55
C GLY A 218 15.48 -4.54 16.24
N GLY A 219 16.38 -5.29 16.86
CA GLY A 219 16.51 -6.74 16.64
C GLY A 219 17.04 -7.11 15.26
N PHE A 220 17.67 -6.17 14.58
CA PHE A 220 18.15 -6.28 13.20
C PHE A 220 19.48 -7.02 13.05
N GLU A 221 20.23 -7.17 14.12
CA GLU A 221 21.63 -7.63 14.10
C GLU A 221 21.77 -8.98 13.39
N LYS A 222 21.04 -9.98 13.92
CA LYS A 222 21.08 -11.35 13.38
C LYS A 222 20.50 -11.44 11.96
N GLU A 223 19.48 -10.66 11.67
CA GLU A 223 18.84 -10.67 10.35
C GLU A 223 19.76 -10.05 9.30
N ILE A 224 20.43 -8.94 9.62
CA ILE A 224 21.44 -8.33 8.73
C ILE A 224 22.57 -9.33 8.50
N GLU A 225 23.14 -9.91 9.58
CA GLU A 225 24.23 -10.90 9.49
C GLU A 225 23.82 -12.12 8.65
N LYS A 226 22.57 -12.60 8.80
CA LYS A 226 22.03 -13.70 8.00
C LYS A 226 21.94 -13.31 6.52
N LYS A 227 21.36 -12.15 6.18
CA LYS A 227 21.26 -11.67 4.80
C LYS A 227 22.64 -11.48 4.15
N MET A 228 23.63 -11.02 4.91
CA MET A 228 25.02 -10.91 4.45
C MET A 228 25.63 -12.29 4.19
N ALA A 229 25.43 -13.27 5.10
CA ALA A 229 25.90 -14.64 4.94
C ALA A 229 25.24 -15.38 3.76
N ASP A 230 23.93 -15.18 3.55
CA ASP A 230 23.21 -15.74 2.39
C ASP A 230 23.78 -15.17 1.09
N ALA A 231 24.06 -13.88 1.03
CA ALA A 231 24.69 -13.24 -0.13
C ALA A 231 26.15 -13.71 -0.33
N ASP A 232 26.93 -13.88 0.74
CA ASP A 232 28.28 -14.47 0.67
C ASP A 232 28.24 -15.89 0.09
N ASN A 233 27.31 -16.71 0.57
CA ASN A 233 27.10 -18.06 0.02
C ASN A 233 26.70 -18.02 -1.45
N PHE A 234 25.82 -17.10 -1.84
CA PHE A 234 25.39 -16.92 -3.22
C PHE A 234 26.57 -16.57 -4.14
N VAL A 235 27.34 -15.53 -3.77
CA VAL A 235 28.50 -15.07 -4.56
C VAL A 235 29.53 -16.20 -4.76
N GLN A 236 29.74 -17.03 -3.74
CA GLN A 236 30.76 -18.10 -3.80
C GLN A 236 30.28 -19.36 -4.51
N ASN A 237 29.01 -19.73 -4.35
CA ASN A 237 28.53 -21.08 -4.65
C ASN A 237 27.39 -21.15 -5.68
N ALA A 238 26.82 -20.00 -6.10
CA ALA A 238 25.69 -20.01 -7.02
C ALA A 238 26.08 -20.52 -8.39
N LYS A 239 25.30 -21.50 -8.87
CA LYS A 239 25.48 -22.13 -10.19
C LYS A 239 24.39 -21.64 -11.16
N PRO A 240 24.61 -21.71 -12.48
CA PRO A 240 23.53 -21.49 -13.42
C PRO A 240 22.36 -22.45 -13.17
N CYS A 241 21.12 -21.96 -13.25
CA CYS A 241 19.93 -22.80 -13.16
C CYS A 241 19.74 -23.66 -14.45
N THR A 242 18.97 -24.72 -14.31
CA THR A 242 18.40 -25.41 -15.47
C THR A 242 17.19 -24.62 -15.96
N LYS A 243 17.21 -24.19 -17.21
CA LYS A 243 16.11 -23.46 -17.82
C LYS A 243 14.94 -24.36 -18.15
N GLY A 244 13.73 -23.87 -18.00
CA GLY A 244 12.52 -24.64 -18.33
C GLY A 244 11.34 -24.33 -17.40
N LYS A 245 10.37 -25.20 -17.39
CA LYS A 245 9.19 -25.14 -16.54
C LYS A 245 9.39 -26.03 -15.31
N PHE A 246 9.31 -25.43 -14.13
CA PHE A 246 9.57 -26.10 -12.87
C PHE A 246 8.56 -25.65 -11.78
N PRO A 247 8.32 -26.50 -10.77
CA PRO A 247 7.72 -26.05 -9.51
C PRO A 247 8.59 -24.96 -8.88
N VAL A 248 7.92 -23.89 -8.42
CA VAL A 248 8.60 -22.75 -7.77
C VAL A 248 7.91 -22.43 -6.45
N ILE A 249 8.70 -22.23 -5.41
CA ILE A 249 8.23 -21.61 -4.18
C ILE A 249 8.65 -20.14 -4.20
N LEU A 250 7.70 -19.26 -4.02
CA LEU A 250 7.90 -17.81 -3.85
C LEU A 250 7.98 -17.51 -2.35
N SER A 251 9.00 -16.76 -1.93
CA SER A 251 9.03 -16.17 -0.58
C SER A 251 7.89 -15.18 -0.39
N PRO A 252 7.58 -14.76 0.84
CA PRO A 252 6.61 -13.70 1.12
C PRO A 252 6.85 -12.42 0.32
N MET A 253 8.11 -11.98 0.17
CA MET A 253 8.50 -10.86 -0.68
C MET A 253 8.15 -11.09 -2.15
N ALA A 254 8.51 -12.25 -2.69
CA ALA A 254 8.24 -12.59 -4.10
C ALA A 254 6.73 -12.78 -4.34
N ALA A 255 6.00 -13.33 -3.38
CA ALA A 255 4.55 -13.52 -3.41
C ALA A 255 3.79 -12.19 -3.33
N GLY A 256 4.22 -11.29 -2.44
CA GLY A 256 3.69 -9.93 -2.32
C GLY A 256 3.89 -9.14 -3.61
N MET A 257 5.11 -9.12 -4.14
CA MET A 257 5.42 -8.49 -5.43
C MET A 257 4.61 -9.10 -6.59
N PHE A 258 4.46 -10.43 -6.62
CA PHE A 258 3.61 -11.09 -7.61
C PHE A 258 2.15 -10.63 -7.49
N ALA A 259 1.58 -10.59 -6.28
CA ALA A 259 0.21 -10.14 -6.05
C ALA A 259 0.03 -8.67 -6.46
N HIS A 260 0.96 -7.80 -6.10
CA HIS A 260 0.96 -6.37 -6.42
C HIS A 260 1.01 -6.11 -7.92
N GLU A 261 2.08 -6.56 -8.57
CA GLU A 261 2.37 -6.25 -9.98
C GLU A 261 1.45 -7.00 -10.95
N SER A 262 1.17 -8.26 -10.65
CA SER A 262 0.43 -9.11 -11.58
C SER A 262 -1.08 -8.96 -11.46
N PHE A 263 -1.57 -8.60 -10.26
CA PHE A 263 -2.99 -8.63 -9.98
C PHE A 263 -3.50 -7.32 -9.37
N GLY A 264 -2.79 -6.73 -8.42
CA GLY A 264 -3.21 -5.52 -7.72
C GLY A 264 -3.47 -4.36 -8.67
N HIS A 265 -2.52 -4.02 -9.53
CA HIS A 265 -2.70 -2.97 -10.54
C HIS A 265 -3.85 -3.26 -11.52
N LYS A 266 -4.04 -4.52 -11.91
CA LYS A 266 -5.18 -4.90 -12.77
C LYS A 266 -6.53 -4.77 -12.08
N SER A 267 -6.56 -4.77 -10.75
CA SER A 267 -7.78 -4.58 -9.97
C SER A 267 -8.18 -3.11 -9.81
N GLU A 268 -7.33 -2.17 -10.18
CA GLU A 268 -7.64 -0.74 -10.16
C GLU A 268 -8.62 -0.40 -11.29
N ALA A 269 -9.86 -0.04 -10.91
CA ALA A 269 -11.00 0.02 -11.83
C ALA A 269 -10.87 1.07 -12.93
N ASP A 270 -10.03 2.08 -12.77
CA ASP A 270 -9.79 3.11 -13.79
C ASP A 270 -9.09 2.54 -15.05
N PHE A 271 -8.31 1.46 -14.94
CA PHE A 271 -7.78 0.75 -16.12
C PHE A 271 -8.86 0.08 -16.98
N MET A 272 -10.05 -0.13 -16.43
CA MET A 272 -11.17 -0.75 -17.16
C MET A 272 -12.07 0.29 -17.86
N LEU A 273 -11.93 1.56 -17.47
CA LEU A 273 -12.68 2.64 -18.10
C LEU A 273 -12.06 2.98 -19.48
N GLY A 274 -12.79 2.67 -20.53
CA GLY A 274 -12.32 2.89 -21.91
C GLY A 274 -11.48 1.76 -22.51
N ASP A 275 -11.20 0.69 -21.75
CA ASP A 275 -10.57 -0.53 -22.26
C ASP A 275 -11.56 -1.71 -22.25
N GLU A 276 -12.22 -1.94 -23.40
CA GLU A 276 -13.17 -3.04 -23.54
C GLU A 276 -12.54 -4.42 -23.40
N HIS A 277 -11.25 -4.56 -23.68
CA HIS A 277 -10.55 -5.85 -23.54
C HIS A 277 -10.37 -6.18 -22.05
N MET A 278 -9.87 -5.23 -21.29
CA MET A 278 -9.73 -5.36 -19.83
C MET A 278 -11.09 -5.63 -19.18
N ALA A 279 -12.13 -4.90 -19.54
CA ALA A 279 -13.47 -5.09 -19.00
C ALA A 279 -14.02 -6.51 -19.27
N LYS A 280 -13.74 -7.10 -20.45
CA LYS A 280 -14.13 -8.49 -20.79
C LYS A 280 -13.28 -9.54 -20.07
N GLU A 281 -12.02 -9.26 -19.79
CA GLU A 281 -11.13 -10.15 -19.06
C GLU A 281 -11.46 -10.17 -17.57
N TRP A 282 -11.81 -9.01 -17.00
CA TRP A 282 -12.01 -8.76 -15.56
C TRP A 282 -13.47 -8.85 -15.14
N VAL A 283 -14.11 -9.99 -15.39
CA VAL A 283 -15.53 -10.21 -15.07
C VAL A 283 -15.68 -10.76 -13.65
N LEU A 284 -16.38 -10.02 -12.77
CA LEU A 284 -16.69 -10.47 -11.41
C LEU A 284 -17.47 -11.81 -11.43
N GLY A 285 -17.14 -12.70 -10.50
CA GLY A 285 -17.67 -14.05 -10.42
C GLY A 285 -16.92 -15.09 -11.25
N LYS A 286 -15.96 -14.68 -12.10
CA LYS A 286 -15.11 -15.58 -12.89
C LYS A 286 -14.11 -16.31 -12.00
N LYS A 287 -13.95 -17.63 -12.22
CA LYS A 287 -12.86 -18.42 -11.65
C LYS A 287 -11.53 -18.02 -12.32
N VAL A 288 -10.58 -17.49 -11.54
CA VAL A 288 -9.30 -16.96 -12.04
C VAL A 288 -8.08 -17.56 -11.33
N GLY A 289 -8.28 -18.29 -10.24
CA GLY A 289 -7.21 -18.90 -9.46
C GLY A 289 -7.63 -20.21 -8.80
N SER A 290 -6.70 -20.84 -8.09
CA SER A 290 -6.97 -22.06 -7.32
C SER A 290 -7.92 -21.79 -6.15
N ASP A 291 -8.62 -22.83 -5.65
CA ASP A 291 -9.61 -22.70 -4.58
C ASP A 291 -9.01 -22.25 -3.23
N ILE A 292 -7.71 -22.41 -3.04
CA ILE A 292 -7.02 -22.00 -1.82
C ILE A 292 -6.58 -20.53 -1.85
N LEU A 293 -6.66 -19.86 -3.01
CA LEU A 293 -6.14 -18.52 -3.20
C LEU A 293 -7.17 -17.45 -2.86
N SER A 294 -6.81 -16.56 -1.93
CA SER A 294 -7.51 -15.29 -1.69
C SER A 294 -6.51 -14.13 -1.70
N ILE A 295 -6.84 -13.04 -2.40
CA ILE A 295 -6.06 -11.81 -2.45
C ILE A 295 -6.95 -10.67 -1.97
N VAL A 296 -6.42 -9.85 -1.07
CA VAL A 296 -7.14 -8.73 -0.45
C VAL A 296 -6.34 -7.44 -0.55
N ASP A 297 -7.06 -6.32 -0.50
CA ASP A 297 -6.52 -4.99 -0.23
C ASP A 297 -7.19 -4.42 1.02
N MET A 298 -6.42 -3.88 1.99
CA MET A 298 -6.97 -3.42 3.26
C MET A 298 -6.18 -2.22 3.82
N GLY A 299 -6.73 -1.01 3.67
CA GLY A 299 -6.10 0.23 4.12
C GLY A 299 -6.18 0.49 5.63
N THR A 300 -6.98 -0.27 6.38
CA THR A 300 -7.20 -0.04 7.82
C THR A 300 -6.15 -0.67 8.73
N ASP A 301 -5.38 -1.64 8.24
CA ASP A 301 -4.29 -2.25 8.99
C ASP A 301 -3.06 -1.35 9.01
N PHE A 302 -2.32 -1.40 10.13
CA PHE A 302 -1.06 -0.68 10.23
C PHE A 302 -0.03 -1.27 9.26
N GLY A 303 0.73 -0.37 8.65
CA GLY A 303 1.75 -0.65 7.67
C GLY A 303 1.96 0.57 6.78
N SER A 304 2.84 0.47 5.83
CA SER A 304 3.16 1.59 4.93
C SER A 304 1.96 2.05 4.09
N GLY A 305 1.00 1.15 3.84
CA GLY A 305 -0.24 1.45 3.14
C GLY A 305 -1.43 1.82 4.03
N TYR A 306 -1.20 2.11 5.34
CA TYR A 306 -2.27 2.53 6.24
C TYR A 306 -2.98 3.79 5.75
N VAL A 307 -4.27 3.68 5.51
CA VAL A 307 -5.16 4.75 5.05
C VAL A 307 -6.56 4.48 5.62
N PRO A 308 -6.95 5.09 6.76
CA PRO A 308 -8.29 4.88 7.33
C PRO A 308 -9.39 5.54 6.51
N PHE A 309 -9.05 6.62 5.81
CA PHE A 309 -9.90 7.30 4.82
C PHE A 309 -9.03 7.65 3.62
N ASP A 310 -9.55 7.41 2.43
CA ASP A 310 -8.88 7.81 1.21
C ASP A 310 -8.95 9.34 0.96
N ASP A 311 -8.32 9.79 -0.09
CA ASP A 311 -8.23 11.21 -0.43
C ASP A 311 -9.53 11.79 -1.05
N GLU A 312 -10.59 10.98 -1.09
CA GLU A 312 -11.97 11.38 -1.40
C GLU A 312 -12.89 11.32 -0.16
N GLY A 313 -12.31 11.05 1.03
CA GLY A 313 -13.02 10.96 2.29
C GLY A 313 -13.83 9.66 2.46
N THR A 314 -13.58 8.66 1.64
CA THR A 314 -14.18 7.32 1.77
C THR A 314 -13.45 6.51 2.83
N ARG A 315 -14.20 5.89 3.75
CA ARG A 315 -13.60 4.98 4.73
C ARG A 315 -13.05 3.75 4.02
N ALA A 316 -11.80 3.41 4.30
CA ALA A 316 -11.18 2.19 3.77
C ALA A 316 -11.78 0.95 4.42
N GLU A 317 -11.95 -0.10 3.62
CA GLU A 317 -12.49 -1.39 4.04
C GLU A 317 -11.63 -2.53 3.48
N LYS A 318 -11.81 -3.74 4.04
CA LYS A 318 -11.19 -4.95 3.49
C LYS A 318 -11.89 -5.33 2.19
N THR A 319 -11.20 -5.20 1.08
CA THR A 319 -11.69 -5.55 -0.25
C THR A 319 -11.07 -6.87 -0.71
N TYR A 320 -11.90 -7.91 -0.92
CA TYR A 320 -11.45 -9.11 -1.59
C TYR A 320 -11.36 -8.86 -3.09
N LEU A 321 -10.18 -8.92 -3.63
CA LEU A 321 -9.95 -8.92 -5.08
C LEU A 321 -10.21 -10.31 -5.65
N ILE A 322 -9.62 -11.33 -5.02
CA ILE A 322 -9.93 -12.75 -5.24
C ILE A 322 -10.33 -13.37 -3.91
N LYS A 323 -11.37 -14.21 -3.92
CA LYS A 323 -11.74 -15.04 -2.78
C LYS A 323 -11.96 -16.48 -3.22
N ASN A 324 -11.20 -17.40 -2.65
CA ASN A 324 -11.23 -18.82 -3.02
C ASN A 324 -11.16 -19.05 -4.54
N GLY A 325 -10.23 -18.30 -5.18
CA GLY A 325 -10.00 -18.37 -6.63
C GLY A 325 -11.04 -17.68 -7.51
N ILE A 326 -12.06 -17.03 -6.93
CA ILE A 326 -13.09 -16.28 -7.66
C ILE A 326 -12.78 -14.80 -7.62
N LEU A 327 -12.84 -14.12 -8.77
CA LEU A 327 -12.71 -12.68 -8.88
C LEU A 327 -13.93 -12.01 -8.23
N CYS A 328 -13.73 -11.26 -7.14
CA CYS A 328 -14.81 -10.74 -6.30
C CYS A 328 -14.95 -9.23 -6.34
N GLY A 329 -13.87 -8.48 -6.57
CA GLY A 329 -13.88 -7.04 -6.43
C GLY A 329 -12.84 -6.33 -7.26
N ARG A 330 -12.96 -5.02 -7.24
CA ARG A 330 -12.03 -4.03 -7.80
C ARG A 330 -11.76 -2.95 -6.77
N LEU A 331 -10.75 -2.16 -7.01
CA LEU A 331 -10.46 -0.95 -6.22
C LEU A 331 -11.07 0.27 -6.92
N HIS A 332 -11.73 1.13 -6.14
CA HIS A 332 -12.54 2.21 -6.69
C HIS A 332 -12.21 3.60 -6.12
N SER A 333 -12.35 4.61 -6.99
CA SER A 333 -12.68 5.99 -6.66
C SER A 333 -14.19 6.22 -6.86
N ALA A 334 -14.71 7.37 -6.47
CA ALA A 334 -16.13 7.71 -6.71
C ALA A 334 -16.47 7.71 -8.21
N THR A 335 -15.56 8.14 -9.05
CA THR A 335 -15.71 8.16 -10.52
C THR A 335 -15.85 6.75 -11.09
N THR A 336 -14.97 5.84 -10.71
CA THR A 336 -14.99 4.47 -11.22
C THR A 336 -16.15 3.66 -10.64
N ALA A 337 -16.47 3.86 -9.36
CA ALA A 337 -17.64 3.24 -8.72
C ALA A 337 -18.97 3.67 -9.39
N ALA A 338 -19.09 4.97 -9.74
CA ALA A 338 -20.26 5.46 -10.47
C ALA A 338 -20.34 4.89 -11.90
N ALA A 339 -19.21 4.80 -12.59
CA ALA A 339 -19.16 4.33 -13.97
C ALA A 339 -19.48 2.84 -14.12
N LEU A 340 -19.08 2.01 -13.14
CA LEU A 340 -19.28 0.56 -13.15
C LEU A 340 -20.47 0.10 -12.30
N ASP A 341 -21.16 1.03 -11.61
CA ASP A 341 -22.23 0.77 -10.67
C ASP A 341 -21.82 -0.22 -9.55
N GLU A 342 -20.61 0.01 -8.99
CA GLU A 342 -20.03 -0.79 -7.92
C GLU A 342 -19.83 0.06 -6.65
N GLU A 343 -19.55 -0.59 -5.49
CA GLU A 343 -19.37 0.09 -4.22
C GLU A 343 -17.97 0.74 -4.11
N LEU A 344 -17.86 1.77 -3.26
CA LEU A 344 -16.59 2.40 -2.91
C LEU A 344 -15.74 1.46 -2.06
N THR A 345 -14.40 1.58 -2.19
CA THR A 345 -13.45 0.72 -1.46
C THR A 345 -12.43 1.50 -0.64
N GLY A 346 -12.42 2.85 -0.73
CA GLY A 346 -11.45 3.69 -0.01
C GLY A 346 -10.05 3.65 -0.63
N ASN A 347 -9.98 3.62 -1.95
CA ASN A 347 -8.73 3.49 -2.70
C ASN A 347 -8.40 4.70 -3.59
N ALA A 348 -9.15 5.79 -3.50
CA ALA A 348 -8.82 7.03 -4.20
C ALA A 348 -7.67 7.74 -3.47
N ARG A 349 -6.43 7.58 -3.94
CA ARG A 349 -5.22 8.04 -3.25
C ARG A 349 -4.32 8.88 -4.15
N ALA A 350 -3.63 9.84 -3.56
CA ALA A 350 -2.57 10.61 -4.20
C ALA A 350 -1.26 10.55 -3.38
N ILE A 351 -0.12 10.76 -4.02
CA ILE A 351 1.18 10.77 -3.32
C ILE A 351 1.34 11.96 -2.38
N ASP A 352 0.72 13.08 -2.71
CA ASP A 352 0.66 14.28 -1.86
C ASP A 352 -0.42 15.28 -2.35
N CYS A 353 -0.55 16.42 -1.67
CA CYS A 353 -1.48 17.50 -2.01
C CYS A 353 -1.08 18.32 -3.25
N LYS A 354 -0.34 17.78 -4.22
CA LYS A 354 -0.08 18.36 -5.54
C LYS A 354 -0.78 17.60 -6.65
N PHE A 355 -1.31 16.42 -6.32
CA PHE A 355 -1.88 15.49 -7.27
C PHE A 355 -3.34 15.20 -6.95
N GLU A 356 -4.11 14.96 -7.99
CA GLU A 356 -5.45 14.42 -7.87
C GLU A 356 -5.44 12.98 -7.33
N PRO A 357 -6.45 12.58 -6.55
CA PRO A 357 -6.62 11.16 -6.19
C PRO A 357 -6.94 10.34 -7.44
N ILE A 358 -6.24 9.22 -7.57
CA ILE A 358 -6.52 8.17 -8.55
C ILE A 358 -6.68 6.84 -7.83
N VAL A 359 -7.21 5.82 -8.50
CA VAL A 359 -7.36 4.50 -7.86
C VAL A 359 -5.99 3.89 -7.60
N ARG A 360 -5.71 3.52 -6.35
CA ARG A 360 -4.42 2.96 -5.89
C ARG A 360 -4.63 1.90 -4.82
N MET A 361 -3.77 0.91 -4.82
CA MET A 361 -3.67 -0.08 -3.73
C MET A 361 -3.31 0.56 -2.38
N THR A 362 -3.60 -0.16 -1.30
CA THR A 362 -3.19 0.14 0.08
C THR A 362 -2.25 -0.96 0.60
N ASN A 363 -2.75 -1.89 1.41
CA ASN A 363 -2.04 -3.10 1.84
C ASN A 363 -2.59 -4.27 1.04
N THR A 364 -1.88 -4.69 -0.02
CA THR A 364 -2.32 -5.77 -0.91
C THR A 364 -1.54 -7.04 -0.62
N TYR A 365 -2.22 -8.12 -0.27
CA TYR A 365 -1.55 -9.36 0.12
C TYR A 365 -2.36 -10.61 -0.19
N ILE A 366 -1.64 -11.75 -0.25
CA ILE A 366 -2.23 -13.08 -0.33
C ILE A 366 -2.57 -13.54 1.11
N GLU A 367 -3.80 -13.99 1.35
CA GLU A 367 -4.19 -14.57 2.64
C GLU A 367 -3.46 -15.91 2.88
N PRO A 368 -3.17 -16.27 4.16
CA PRO A 368 -2.46 -17.50 4.49
C PRO A 368 -3.30 -18.74 4.18
N GLY A 369 -2.60 -19.87 3.98
CA GLY A 369 -3.19 -21.19 3.83
C GLY A 369 -3.05 -22.04 5.10
N ASN A 370 -2.68 -23.32 4.93
CA ASN A 370 -2.62 -24.28 6.05
C ASN A 370 -1.35 -25.14 6.03
N SER A 371 -0.39 -24.86 5.15
CA SER A 371 0.85 -25.64 5.03
C SER A 371 1.99 -25.01 5.82
N THR A 372 2.97 -25.81 6.19
CA THR A 372 4.28 -25.32 6.64
C THR A 372 5.22 -25.15 5.44
N PHE A 373 6.27 -24.38 5.59
CA PHE A 373 7.29 -24.24 4.55
C PHE A 373 7.94 -25.59 4.18
N ASP A 374 8.24 -26.42 5.19
CA ASP A 374 8.84 -27.73 4.99
C ASP A 374 7.93 -28.68 4.16
N GLU A 375 6.61 -28.61 4.39
CA GLU A 375 5.62 -29.38 3.59
C GLU A 375 5.58 -28.91 2.13
N LEU A 376 5.72 -27.59 1.88
CA LEU A 376 5.80 -27.07 0.52
C LEU A 376 7.04 -27.58 -0.20
N VAL A 377 8.19 -27.56 0.48
CA VAL A 377 9.48 -28.01 -0.08
C VAL A 377 9.48 -29.53 -0.31
N ALA A 378 9.00 -30.31 0.68
CA ALA A 378 9.02 -31.77 0.64
C ALA A 378 8.30 -32.37 -0.57
N GLY A 379 7.30 -31.67 -1.11
CA GLY A 379 6.55 -32.09 -2.29
C GLY A 379 7.26 -31.91 -3.63
N ILE A 380 8.47 -31.33 -3.65
CA ILE A 380 9.19 -30.98 -4.88
C ILE A 380 10.38 -31.90 -5.10
N LYS A 381 10.36 -32.66 -6.20
CA LYS A 381 11.50 -33.51 -6.60
C LYS A 381 12.64 -32.70 -7.21
N HIS A 382 12.32 -31.74 -8.09
CA HIS A 382 13.25 -30.77 -8.67
C HIS A 382 12.49 -29.48 -8.94
N GLY A 383 12.95 -28.35 -8.43
CA GLY A 383 12.34 -27.05 -8.57
C GLY A 383 13.21 -25.94 -7.97
N TYR A 384 12.60 -24.80 -7.70
CA TYR A 384 13.33 -23.63 -7.22
C TYR A 384 12.59 -22.91 -6.09
N PHE A 385 13.37 -22.32 -5.19
CA PHE A 385 12.91 -21.40 -4.19
C PHE A 385 13.44 -20.00 -4.50
N ILE A 386 12.55 -19.03 -4.69
CA ILE A 386 12.87 -17.61 -4.91
C ILE A 386 12.80 -16.92 -3.56
N ASP A 387 13.98 -16.66 -2.97
CA ASP A 387 14.09 -16.06 -1.65
C ASP A 387 13.97 -14.53 -1.69
N THR A 388 14.80 -13.88 -2.52
CA THR A 388 14.86 -12.44 -2.62
C THR A 388 14.70 -12.01 -4.08
N VAL A 389 13.99 -10.90 -4.30
CA VAL A 389 13.75 -10.35 -5.63
C VAL A 389 14.32 -8.94 -5.73
N SER A 390 14.80 -8.57 -6.91
CA SER A 390 15.31 -7.23 -7.20
C SER A 390 14.23 -6.31 -7.75
N HIS A 391 13.38 -6.84 -8.62
CA HIS A 391 12.23 -6.13 -9.18
C HIS A 391 11.23 -7.11 -9.79
N GLY A 392 10.00 -6.64 -9.94
CA GLY A 392 8.93 -7.29 -10.66
C GLY A 392 8.29 -6.36 -11.68
N SER A 393 7.57 -6.93 -12.61
CA SER A 393 6.68 -6.21 -13.51
C SER A 393 5.52 -7.12 -13.89
N GLY A 394 4.35 -6.53 -14.10
CA GLY A 394 3.14 -7.27 -14.41
C GLY A 394 2.33 -6.65 -15.56
N GLY A 395 1.49 -7.48 -16.12
CA GLY A 395 0.55 -7.17 -17.18
C GLY A 395 -0.31 -8.42 -17.43
N SER A 396 -0.53 -8.86 -18.64
CA SER A 396 -1.10 -10.19 -18.93
C SER A 396 -0.12 -11.31 -18.62
N THR A 397 1.18 -11.03 -18.75
CA THR A 397 2.28 -11.84 -18.26
C THR A 397 3.00 -11.06 -17.15
N PHE A 398 3.62 -11.78 -16.23
CA PHE A 398 4.48 -11.18 -15.22
C PHE A 398 5.92 -11.62 -15.38
N THR A 399 6.81 -10.84 -14.81
CA THR A 399 8.24 -11.10 -14.75
C THR A 399 8.73 -10.80 -13.34
N ILE A 400 9.47 -11.73 -12.74
CA ILE A 400 10.16 -11.56 -11.45
C ILE A 400 11.64 -11.78 -11.71
N ALA A 401 12.50 -10.85 -11.30
CA ALA A 401 13.94 -10.97 -11.36
C ALA A 401 14.49 -11.33 -9.96
N PRO A 402 14.85 -12.59 -9.69
CA PRO A 402 15.44 -12.98 -8.40
C PRO A 402 16.80 -12.34 -8.18
N SER A 403 17.08 -11.94 -6.93
CA SER A 403 18.43 -11.63 -6.45
C SER A 403 19.10 -12.86 -5.85
N ILE A 404 18.37 -13.60 -5.00
CA ILE A 404 18.81 -14.83 -4.37
C ILE A 404 17.75 -15.90 -4.61
N ALA A 405 18.19 -17.04 -5.13
CA ALA A 405 17.35 -18.20 -5.36
C ALA A 405 18.13 -19.49 -5.05
N TYR A 406 17.39 -20.55 -4.73
CA TYR A 406 17.94 -21.84 -4.40
C TYR A 406 17.30 -22.94 -5.25
N GLU A 407 18.08 -23.97 -5.59
CA GLU A 407 17.56 -25.20 -6.16
C GLU A 407 16.91 -26.06 -5.06
N ILE A 408 15.81 -26.71 -5.41
CA ILE A 408 15.18 -27.72 -4.55
C ILE A 408 15.38 -29.08 -5.22
N ILE A 409 15.98 -30.02 -4.49
CA ILE A 409 16.23 -31.40 -4.94
C ILE A 409 15.71 -32.38 -3.88
N ASP A 410 14.86 -33.30 -4.30
CA ASP A 410 14.30 -34.38 -3.49
C ASP A 410 13.75 -33.86 -2.12
N GLY A 411 12.96 -32.77 -2.19
CA GLY A 411 12.29 -32.20 -1.05
C GLY A 411 13.20 -31.42 -0.10
N LYS A 412 14.35 -30.93 -0.54
CA LYS A 412 15.29 -30.15 0.28
C LYS A 412 15.84 -28.96 -0.49
N ILE A 413 16.03 -27.85 0.21
CA ILE A 413 16.80 -26.71 -0.29
C ILE A 413 18.25 -27.16 -0.48
N ALA A 414 18.77 -26.99 -1.69
CA ALA A 414 20.10 -27.43 -2.08
C ALA A 414 21.08 -26.24 -2.22
N CYS A 415 21.66 -26.02 -3.41
CA CYS A 415 22.63 -24.95 -3.62
C CYS A 415 21.96 -23.67 -4.11
N PRO A 416 22.59 -22.49 -3.89
CA PRO A 416 22.15 -21.25 -4.52
C PRO A 416 22.31 -21.35 -6.05
N VAL A 417 21.38 -20.73 -6.79
CA VAL A 417 21.35 -20.74 -8.25
C VAL A 417 21.08 -19.36 -8.84
N LYS A 418 21.70 -19.10 -9.97
CA LYS A 418 21.51 -17.86 -10.75
C LYS A 418 20.31 -18.04 -11.67
N ILE A 419 19.25 -17.33 -11.37
CA ILE A 419 18.04 -17.24 -12.19
C ILE A 419 17.92 -15.80 -12.66
N SER A 420 17.93 -15.59 -13.98
CA SER A 420 17.78 -14.24 -14.53
C SER A 420 16.35 -13.75 -14.42
N VAL A 421 15.39 -14.65 -14.63
CA VAL A 421 13.98 -14.31 -14.62
C VAL A 421 13.09 -15.52 -14.38
N VAL A 422 12.00 -15.28 -13.64
CA VAL A 422 10.85 -16.20 -13.54
C VAL A 422 9.65 -15.51 -14.16
N THR A 423 8.95 -16.21 -15.08
CA THR A 423 7.81 -15.63 -15.81
C THR A 423 6.64 -16.58 -15.88
N GLY A 424 5.46 -16.02 -16.14
CA GLY A 424 4.22 -16.76 -16.38
C GLY A 424 3.11 -15.87 -16.92
N ASP A 425 2.05 -16.50 -17.44
CA ASP A 425 0.75 -15.85 -17.60
C ASP A 425 0.10 -15.71 -16.22
N VAL A 426 -0.54 -14.56 -15.96
CA VAL A 426 -1.06 -14.26 -14.64
C VAL A 426 -2.15 -15.26 -14.22
N PHE A 427 -3.19 -15.44 -15.04
CA PHE A 427 -4.30 -16.32 -14.69
C PHE A 427 -3.93 -17.81 -14.69
N GLU A 428 -3.03 -18.23 -15.60
CA GLU A 428 -2.49 -19.59 -15.58
C GLU A 428 -1.75 -19.84 -14.27
N THR A 429 -0.89 -18.92 -13.85
CA THR A 429 -0.10 -19.05 -12.63
C THR A 429 -0.98 -19.06 -11.37
N LEU A 430 -2.01 -18.19 -11.28
CA LEU A 430 -2.94 -18.19 -10.15
C LEU A 430 -3.68 -19.53 -10.00
N ASN A 431 -4.00 -20.21 -11.11
CA ASN A 431 -4.61 -21.54 -11.10
C ASN A 431 -3.61 -22.66 -10.75
N LEU A 432 -2.33 -22.44 -10.94
CA LEU A 432 -1.27 -23.40 -10.61
C LEU A 432 -0.76 -23.30 -9.16
N ILE A 433 -1.25 -22.33 -8.38
CA ILE A 433 -0.95 -22.25 -6.95
C ILE A 433 -1.60 -23.43 -6.23
N ASP A 434 -0.79 -24.26 -5.54
CA ASP A 434 -1.25 -25.47 -4.86
C ASP A 434 -0.78 -25.60 -3.42
N GLY A 435 -0.07 -24.60 -2.89
CA GLY A 435 0.35 -24.57 -1.49
C GLY A 435 0.59 -23.17 -1.01
N LEU A 436 0.09 -22.87 0.19
CA LEU A 436 0.25 -21.60 0.91
C LEU A 436 0.59 -21.92 2.36
N THR A 437 1.59 -21.24 2.94
CA THR A 437 1.88 -21.40 4.36
C THR A 437 0.81 -20.72 5.23
N ASP A 438 0.81 -21.05 6.51
CA ASP A 438 -0.20 -20.64 7.50
C ASP A 438 0.03 -19.25 8.10
N GLU A 439 1.07 -18.54 7.66
CA GLU A 439 1.43 -17.20 8.11
C GLU A 439 1.63 -16.27 6.91
N THR A 440 1.06 -15.05 7.00
CA THR A 440 1.37 -13.95 6.08
C THR A 440 2.49 -13.10 6.66
N ILE A 441 3.55 -12.91 5.89
CA ILE A 441 4.68 -12.02 6.22
C ILE A 441 4.58 -10.79 5.32
N PHE A 442 4.69 -9.62 5.93
CA PHE A 442 4.58 -8.34 5.24
C PHE A 442 5.94 -7.71 5.00
N GLU A 443 6.09 -7.14 3.82
CA GLU A 443 7.27 -6.37 3.40
C GLU A 443 6.89 -4.88 3.30
N ASP A 444 7.31 -4.11 4.28
CA ASP A 444 6.97 -2.69 4.36
C ASP A 444 7.82 -1.81 3.43
N GLY A 445 7.16 -1.04 2.58
CA GLY A 445 7.76 -0.21 1.53
C GLY A 445 8.12 1.23 1.94
N VAL A 446 8.73 1.47 3.10
CA VAL A 446 9.11 2.84 3.52
C VAL A 446 10.16 3.47 2.61
N PHE A 447 11.05 2.65 2.04
CA PHE A 447 12.12 3.10 1.14
C PHE A 447 11.76 3.03 -0.34
N GLY A 448 10.61 2.45 -0.66
CA GLY A 448 10.06 2.33 -2.00
C GLY A 448 8.62 2.82 -2.06
N GLY A 449 7.86 2.22 -2.95
CA GLY A 449 6.42 2.47 -3.09
C GLY A 449 5.91 2.11 -4.48
N CYS A 450 4.60 2.11 -4.62
CA CYS A 450 3.91 1.86 -5.86
C CYS A 450 3.97 3.06 -6.80
N GLY A 451 4.09 2.81 -8.11
CA GLY A 451 4.07 3.82 -9.16
C GLY A 451 2.87 3.65 -10.08
N LYS A 452 2.18 4.73 -10.40
CA LYS A 452 1.15 4.77 -11.42
C LYS A 452 1.06 6.16 -12.02
N MET A 453 1.08 6.23 -13.35
CA MET A 453 1.18 7.49 -14.05
C MET A 453 2.40 8.30 -13.54
N GLU A 454 2.23 9.58 -13.19
CA GLU A 454 3.30 10.45 -12.69
C GLU A 454 3.44 10.39 -11.15
N GLN A 455 2.63 9.56 -10.49
CA GLN A 455 2.57 9.47 -9.03
C GLN A 455 3.44 8.32 -8.50
N PHE A 456 4.71 8.62 -8.19
CA PHE A 456 5.69 7.73 -7.58
C PHE A 456 6.59 8.49 -6.58
N PRO A 457 6.94 7.92 -5.43
CA PRO A 457 6.45 6.68 -4.82
C PRO A 457 5.21 6.92 -3.95
N LEU A 458 4.19 6.08 -4.07
CA LEU A 458 3.12 5.99 -3.08
C LEU A 458 3.40 4.83 -2.12
N HIS A 459 3.40 5.10 -0.81
CA HIS A 459 3.60 4.05 0.18
C HIS A 459 2.46 3.04 0.18
N VAL A 460 2.83 1.78 0.05
CA VAL A 460 1.96 0.61 0.09
C VAL A 460 2.64 -0.48 0.92
N LEU A 461 1.90 -1.49 1.32
CA LEU A 461 2.44 -2.68 1.93
C LEU A 461 2.05 -3.88 1.07
N ASP A 462 3.03 -4.71 0.78
CA ASP A 462 2.84 -5.96 0.08
C ASP A 462 3.15 -7.12 1.01
N GLY A 463 2.60 -8.30 0.72
CA GLY A 463 2.90 -9.46 1.53
C GLY A 463 2.19 -10.73 1.06
N GLY A 464 2.48 -11.80 1.79
CA GLY A 464 1.87 -13.09 1.56
C GLY A 464 2.49 -14.18 2.43
N PRO A 465 1.96 -15.41 2.32
CA PRO A 465 2.64 -16.60 2.77
C PRO A 465 3.77 -16.98 1.82
N PHE A 466 4.53 -18.03 2.12
CA PHE A 466 5.26 -18.75 1.07
C PHE A 466 4.24 -19.40 0.14
N VAL A 467 4.45 -19.24 -1.17
CA VAL A 467 3.51 -19.69 -2.20
C VAL A 467 4.17 -20.73 -3.09
N ARG A 468 3.60 -21.95 -3.16
CA ARG A 468 4.04 -22.94 -4.12
C ARG A 468 3.18 -22.88 -5.37
N VAL A 469 3.86 -22.74 -6.51
CA VAL A 469 3.29 -22.79 -7.85
C VAL A 469 3.79 -24.06 -8.54
N LYS A 470 2.89 -24.86 -9.09
CA LYS A 470 3.23 -26.15 -9.72
C LYS A 470 4.18 -26.02 -10.88
N GLU A 471 4.10 -24.94 -11.63
CA GLU A 471 4.90 -24.71 -12.81
C GLU A 471 5.05 -23.23 -13.12
N MET A 472 6.28 -22.76 -13.25
CA MET A 472 6.65 -21.43 -13.73
C MET A 472 7.83 -21.54 -14.70
N ASN A 473 7.95 -20.61 -15.63
CA ASN A 473 9.10 -20.52 -16.53
C ASN A 473 10.31 -19.95 -15.79
N VAL A 474 11.41 -20.68 -15.74
CA VAL A 474 12.68 -20.29 -15.11
C VAL A 474 13.76 -20.16 -16.19
N GLN A 475 14.48 -19.01 -16.20
CA GLN A 475 15.51 -18.71 -17.19
C GLN A 475 16.77 -18.12 -16.56
#